data_99ea60f3ece24d12d01517c3a508cb3d
#
_entry.id   99ea60f3ece24d12d01517c3a508cb3d
#
_cell.length_a   1.000
_cell.length_b   1.000
_cell.length_c   1.000
_cell.angle_alpha   90.00
_cell.angle_beta   90.00
_cell.angle_gamma   90.00
#
_symmetry.space_group_name_H-M   'P 1'
#
loop_
_entity.id
_entity.type
_entity.pdbx_description
1 polymer ?
#
loop_
_entity_poly.entity_id
_entity_poly.type
_entity_poly.pdbx_seq_one_letter_code
_entity_poly.pdbx_strand_id
1 'polypeptide(L)' 'MKTYGVIFADGTKELISIVLDDEGNPRMDTLAPYPTPEDWVEPTIVPLVKIEKPAEGEWNPIVVWFSDRVERQWEAV' A
#
# COMPACT_ATOMS: atom_id res chain seq x y z
N MET A 1 -8.92 -2.37 9.78
CA MET A 1 -8.32 -2.03 8.48
C MET A 1 -6.86 -1.67 8.62
N LYS A 2 -6.07 -2.04 7.65
CA LYS A 2 -4.66 -1.68 7.61
C LYS A 2 -4.29 -1.20 6.21
N THR A 3 -3.44 -0.18 6.11
CA THR A 3 -3.00 0.35 4.82
C THR A 3 -1.81 -0.41 4.30
N TYR A 4 -1.90 -0.83 3.04
CA TYR A 4 -0.83 -1.54 2.34
C TYR A 4 -0.48 -0.81 1.05
N GLY A 5 0.71 -1.09 0.52
CA GLY A 5 1.02 -0.77 -0.86
C GLY A 5 0.44 -1.86 -1.76
N VAL A 6 -0.26 -1.46 -2.80
CA VAL A 6 -0.90 -2.37 -3.75
C VAL A 6 -0.33 -2.11 -5.13
N ILE A 7 0.23 -3.15 -5.74
CA ILE A 7 0.83 -3.08 -7.07
C ILE A 7 -0.03 -3.91 -8.01
N PHE A 8 -0.73 -3.25 -8.92
CA PHE A 8 -1.62 -3.90 -9.88
C PHE A 8 -0.85 -4.51 -11.04
N ALA A 9 -1.49 -5.44 -11.75
CA ALA A 9 -0.88 -6.16 -12.87
C ALA A 9 -0.41 -5.24 -14.00
N ASP A 10 -1.05 -4.08 -14.16
CA ASP A 10 -0.67 -3.07 -15.17
C ASP A 10 0.49 -2.18 -14.75
N GLY A 11 1.03 -2.38 -13.55
CA GLY A 11 2.11 -1.58 -12.99
C GLY A 11 1.66 -0.39 -12.16
N THR A 12 0.36 -0.13 -12.07
CA THR A 12 -0.18 0.93 -11.22
C THR A 12 0.06 0.60 -9.75
N LYS A 13 0.44 1.60 -8.96
CA LYS A 13 0.73 1.44 -7.53
C LYS A 13 -0.10 2.43 -6.73
N GLU A 14 -0.74 1.94 -5.66
CA GLU A 14 -1.56 2.76 -4.78
C GLU A 14 -1.43 2.32 -3.33
N LEU A 15 -1.66 3.24 -2.39
CA LEU A 15 -1.82 2.93 -0.98
C LEU A 15 -3.31 2.71 -0.74
N ILE A 16 -3.68 1.52 -0.27
CA ILE A 16 -5.09 1.15 -0.05
C ILE A 16 -5.24 0.57 1.35
N SER A 17 -6.30 1.01 2.04
CA SER A 17 -6.68 0.42 3.32
C SER A 17 -7.53 -0.82 3.06
N ILE A 18 -7.09 -1.95 3.56
CA ILE A 18 -7.70 -3.25 3.30
C ILE A 18 -8.28 -3.81 4.60
N VAL A 19 -9.48 -4.39 4.49
CA VAL A 19 -10.11 -5.09 5.62
C VAL A 19 -9.30 -6.35 5.93
N LEU A 20 -9.10 -6.60 7.23
CA LEU A 20 -8.38 -7.78 7.69
C LEU A 20 -9.38 -8.88 8.06
N ASP A 21 -8.95 -10.14 7.88
CA ASP A 21 -9.73 -11.29 8.35
C ASP A 21 -9.49 -11.52 9.86
N ASP A 22 -10.09 -12.58 10.41
CA ASP A 22 -9.99 -12.90 11.83
C ASP A 22 -8.56 -13.24 12.28
N GLU A 23 -7.71 -13.61 11.33
CA GLU A 23 -6.31 -13.94 11.59
C GLU A 23 -5.37 -12.74 11.41
N GLY A 24 -5.92 -11.58 11.02
CA GLY A 24 -5.14 -10.37 10.79
C GLY A 24 -4.54 -10.26 9.40
N ASN A 25 -4.93 -11.12 8.47
CA ASN A 25 -4.46 -11.08 7.08
C ASN A 25 -5.36 -10.20 6.21
N PRO A 26 -4.80 -9.51 5.20
CA PRO A 26 -5.61 -8.67 4.33
C PRO A 26 -6.57 -9.52 3.47
N ARG A 27 -7.79 -9.05 3.36
CA ARG A 27 -8.82 -9.71 2.55
C ARG A 27 -8.68 -9.28 1.09
N MET A 28 -8.03 -10.11 0.29
CA MET A 28 -7.76 -9.82 -1.13
C MET A 28 -9.01 -9.77 -1.98
N ASP A 29 -10.06 -10.49 -1.57
CA ASP A 29 -11.35 -10.47 -2.27
C ASP A 29 -11.97 -9.07 -2.32
N THR A 30 -11.65 -8.20 -1.37
CA THR A 30 -12.17 -6.84 -1.33
C THR A 30 -11.53 -5.92 -2.38
N LEU A 31 -10.43 -6.35 -3.00
CA LEU A 31 -9.75 -5.59 -4.04
C LEU A 31 -10.28 -5.90 -5.44
N ALA A 32 -11.00 -7.00 -5.60
CA ALA A 32 -11.55 -7.39 -6.88
C ALA A 32 -12.73 -6.50 -7.27
N PRO A 33 -12.83 -6.09 -8.54
CA PRO A 33 -14.01 -5.35 -9.01
C PRO A 33 -15.24 -6.26 -9.03
N TYR A 34 -16.42 -5.68 -9.04
CA TYR A 34 -17.66 -6.44 -9.15
C TYR A 34 -18.48 -5.94 -10.34
N PRO A 35 -18.86 -6.82 -11.29
CA PRO A 35 -18.46 -8.23 -11.35
C PRO A 35 -16.96 -8.40 -11.69
N THR A 36 -16.35 -9.48 -11.21
CA THR A 36 -14.93 -9.72 -11.43
C THR A 36 -14.72 -10.31 -12.84
N PRO A 37 -13.89 -9.69 -13.70
CA PRO A 37 -13.58 -10.26 -15.00
C PRO A 37 -12.83 -11.60 -14.88
N GLU A 38 -12.99 -12.48 -15.86
CA GLU A 38 -12.32 -13.77 -15.88
C GLU A 38 -10.78 -13.65 -15.97
N ASP A 39 -10.31 -12.57 -16.60
CA ASP A 39 -8.89 -12.30 -16.78
C ASP A 39 -8.30 -11.44 -15.67
N TRP A 40 -9.08 -11.16 -14.61
CA TRP A 40 -8.59 -10.35 -13.51
C TRP A 40 -7.45 -11.05 -12.77
N VAL A 41 -6.36 -10.31 -12.58
CA VAL A 41 -5.18 -10.78 -11.87
C VAL A 41 -5.12 -10.11 -10.51
N GLU A 42 -4.95 -10.92 -9.46
CA GLU A 42 -4.83 -10.41 -8.10
C GLU A 42 -3.57 -9.54 -7.97
N PRO A 43 -3.69 -8.33 -7.41
CA PRO A 43 -2.53 -7.46 -7.24
C PRO A 43 -1.57 -7.99 -6.18
N THR A 44 -0.32 -7.51 -6.25
CA THR A 44 0.68 -7.79 -5.23
C THR A 44 0.54 -6.79 -4.10
N ILE A 45 0.58 -7.28 -2.86
CA ILE A 45 0.52 -6.44 -1.66
C ILE A 45 1.90 -6.40 -1.02
N VAL A 46 2.32 -5.19 -0.65
CA VAL A 46 3.56 -4.96 0.10
C VAL A 46 3.25 -4.15 1.34
N PRO A 47 4.02 -4.35 2.44
CA PRO A 47 3.79 -3.60 3.66
C PRO A 47 4.13 -2.12 3.48
N LEU A 48 3.38 -1.27 4.19
CA LEU A 48 3.70 0.14 4.33
C LEU A 48 4.53 0.32 5.59
N VAL A 49 5.74 0.85 5.42
CA VAL A 49 6.64 1.19 6.51
C VAL A 49 6.60 2.70 6.69
N LYS A 50 6.28 3.16 7.91
CA LYS A 50 6.26 4.58 8.23
C LYS A 50 7.57 4.94 8.92
N ILE A 51 8.35 5.79 8.26
CA ILE A 51 9.58 6.32 8.84
C ILE A 51 9.22 7.47 9.78
N GLU A 52 9.82 7.48 10.96
CA GLU A 52 9.55 8.51 11.95
C GLU A 52 9.98 9.89 11.45
N LYS A 53 9.15 10.89 11.70
CA LYS A 53 9.45 12.27 11.32
C LYS A 53 10.69 12.77 12.08
N PRO A 54 11.66 13.39 11.40
CA PRO A 54 12.79 14.03 12.07
C PRO A 54 12.33 15.07 13.09
N ALA A 55 13.09 15.24 14.19
CA ALA A 55 12.67 16.02 15.34
C ALA A 55 12.62 17.54 15.08
N GLU A 56 13.38 18.04 14.13
CA GLU A 56 13.51 19.49 13.86
C GLU A 56 13.28 19.81 12.39
N GLY A 57 12.75 21.02 12.13
CA GLY A 57 12.57 21.52 10.78
C GLY A 57 11.20 21.28 10.20
N GLU A 58 11.02 21.75 8.99
CA GLU A 58 9.80 21.54 8.20
C GLU A 58 10.02 20.42 7.20
N TRP A 59 9.09 19.48 7.19
CA TRP A 59 9.20 18.26 6.40
C TRP A 59 7.92 17.99 5.66
N ASN A 60 8.04 17.59 4.40
CA ASN A 60 6.93 17.11 3.59
C ASN A 60 6.92 15.58 3.55
N PRO A 61 5.77 14.93 3.72
CA PRO A 61 5.69 13.48 3.54
C PRO A 61 5.85 13.11 2.08
N ILE A 62 6.62 12.06 1.82
CA ILE A 62 6.75 11.48 0.48
C ILE A 62 6.56 9.98 0.56
N VAL A 63 6.21 9.37 -0.56
CA VAL A 63 6.03 7.92 -0.66
C VAL A 63 7.07 7.37 -1.62
N VAL A 64 7.83 6.38 -1.15
CA VAL A 64 8.89 5.74 -1.94
C VAL A 64 8.58 4.26 -2.08
N TRP A 65 8.56 3.77 -3.31
CA TRP A 65 8.22 2.38 -3.62
C TRP A 65 9.50 1.55 -3.84
N PHE A 66 9.57 0.42 -3.12
CA PHE A 66 10.61 -0.58 -3.28
C PHE A 66 9.99 -1.88 -3.80
N SER A 67 10.80 -2.86 -4.14
CA SER A 67 10.30 -4.14 -4.65
C SER A 67 9.55 -4.97 -3.59
N ASP A 68 9.90 -4.80 -2.32
CA ASP A 68 9.37 -5.61 -1.21
C ASP A 68 8.53 -4.81 -0.20
N ARG A 69 8.45 -3.49 -0.35
CA ARG A 69 7.74 -2.61 0.57
C ARG A 69 7.49 -1.25 -0.06
N VAL A 70 6.65 -0.46 0.59
CA VAL A 70 6.51 0.97 0.32
C VAL A 70 6.85 1.71 1.62
N GLU A 71 7.59 2.81 1.52
CA GLU A 71 7.97 3.62 2.69
C GLU A 71 7.37 5.00 2.60
N ARG A 72 6.83 5.47 3.72
CA ARG A 72 6.43 6.85 3.89
C ARG A 72 7.60 7.57 4.55
N GLN A 73 8.28 8.38 3.76
CA GLN A 73 9.48 9.10 4.16
C GLN A 73 9.20 10.60 4.30
N TRP A 74 10.21 11.36 4.63
CA TRP A 74 10.13 12.81 4.82
C TRP A 74 11.19 13.49 3.98
N GLU A 75 10.79 14.57 3.33
CA GLU A 75 11.67 15.40 2.51
C GLU A 75 11.76 16.79 3.15
N ALA A 76 12.97 17.35 3.24
CA ALA A 76 13.16 18.69 3.76
C ALA A 76 12.49 19.72 2.84
N VAL A 77 11.81 20.68 3.45
CA VAL A 77 11.17 21.78 2.74
C VAL A 77 12.21 22.76 2.19
#